data_50050f318e81d833be96fc251a9c4f35
#
_entry.id   50050f318e81d833be96fc251a9c4f35
#
_cell.length_a   1.000
_cell.length_b   1.000
_cell.length_c   1.000
_cell.angle_alpha   90.00
_cell.angle_beta   90.00
_cell.angle_gamma   90.00
#
_symmetry.space_group_name_H-M   'P 1'
#
loop_
_entity.id
_entity.type
_entity.pdbx_description
1 polymer ?
#
loop_
_entity_poly.entity_id
_entity_poly.type
_entity_poly.pdbx_seq_one_letter_code
_entity_poly.pdbx_strand_id
1 'polypeptide(L)'
;MIHEDKTILVTASAKRLGKFIITDLVEAGWSIALHYNKSKKLAEETAEELIKIGGKVNLYQADLAKKSDIEKLIKNIQVNESLWVGLINNAGYFNYDNSNNFNFDDLYSHMSVNFTAPAILTQALANYTIKMQKQKKNTQGFVINILDAKIFGLNPDYYTYTLSKQAMYGLTKMSALSYSSCLRVNGIAPGITLVAPGQDQKAFKKSHKQNIWKILRKSHE
;
A
#
# COMPACT_ATOMS: atom_id res chain seq x y z
N MET A 1 16.55 -16.81 -9.50
CA MET A 1 16.16 -16.06 -8.26
C MET A 1 14.97 -16.77 -7.61
N ILE A 2 14.86 -16.76 -6.29
CA ILE A 2 13.94 -17.64 -5.53
C ILE A 2 12.43 -17.30 -5.74
N HIS A 3 12.09 -16.14 -6.29
CA HIS A 3 10.71 -15.62 -6.37
C HIS A 3 10.29 -15.13 -7.77
N GLU A 4 11.02 -15.45 -8.82
CA GLU A 4 10.86 -14.88 -10.18
C GLU A 4 9.45 -15.00 -10.78
N ASP A 5 8.68 -15.99 -10.37
CA ASP A 5 7.31 -16.21 -10.85
C ASP A 5 6.24 -15.73 -9.87
N LYS A 6 6.63 -15.07 -8.77
CA LYS A 6 5.71 -14.61 -7.73
C LYS A 6 5.63 -13.09 -7.72
N THR A 7 4.45 -12.57 -7.95
CA THR A 7 4.21 -11.13 -8.08
C THR A 7 3.57 -10.54 -6.82
N ILE A 8 4.07 -9.38 -6.44
CA ILE A 8 3.50 -8.54 -5.37
C ILE A 8 2.89 -7.29 -6.01
N LEU A 9 1.60 -7.05 -5.76
CA LEU A 9 0.98 -5.75 -6.05
C LEU A 9 1.34 -4.77 -4.94
N VAL A 10 1.93 -3.63 -5.32
CA VAL A 10 2.18 -2.54 -4.37
C VAL A 10 1.44 -1.28 -4.85
N THR A 11 0.46 -0.84 -4.06
CA THR A 11 -0.34 0.33 -4.45
C THR A 11 0.40 1.65 -4.21
N ALA A 12 0.25 2.62 -5.13
CA ALA A 12 0.93 3.93 -5.14
C ALA A 12 2.46 3.82 -4.98
N SER A 13 3.09 2.95 -5.76
CA SER A 13 4.51 2.61 -5.60
C SER A 13 5.48 3.32 -6.56
N ALA A 14 4.97 4.27 -7.36
CA ALA A 14 5.82 5.04 -8.29
C ALA A 14 6.76 6.05 -7.60
N LYS A 15 6.59 6.35 -6.31
CA LYS A 15 7.35 7.38 -5.58
C LYS A 15 7.32 7.18 -4.07
N ARG A 16 8.19 7.93 -3.36
CA ARG A 16 8.22 8.00 -1.88
C ARG A 16 8.34 6.61 -1.25
N LEU A 17 7.61 6.35 -0.14
CA LEU A 17 7.65 5.07 0.58
C LEU A 17 7.39 3.88 -0.35
N GLY A 18 6.44 4.00 -1.26
CA GLY A 18 6.12 2.92 -2.20
C GLY A 18 7.30 2.56 -3.11
N LYS A 19 8.07 3.55 -3.60
CA LYS A 19 9.28 3.31 -4.40
C LYS A 19 10.34 2.57 -3.59
N PHE A 20 10.62 2.98 -2.34
CA PHE A 20 11.56 2.27 -1.47
C PHE A 20 11.15 0.82 -1.24
N ILE A 21 9.86 0.59 -0.95
CA ILE A 21 9.34 -0.78 -0.74
C ILE A 21 9.58 -1.65 -1.97
N ILE A 22 9.24 -1.17 -3.18
CA ILE A 22 9.41 -2.00 -4.38
C ILE A 22 10.87 -2.18 -4.77
N THR A 23 11.76 -1.24 -4.45
CA THR A 23 13.19 -1.39 -4.66
C THR A 23 13.75 -2.54 -3.82
N ASP A 24 13.49 -2.53 -2.51
CA ASP A 24 13.90 -3.61 -1.60
C ASP A 24 13.34 -4.98 -2.03
N LEU A 25 12.08 -5.01 -2.51
CA LEU A 25 11.45 -6.24 -2.99
C LEU A 25 12.07 -6.77 -4.28
N VAL A 26 12.41 -5.89 -5.23
CA VAL A 26 13.12 -6.28 -6.46
C VAL A 26 14.50 -6.82 -6.14
N GLU A 27 15.25 -6.17 -5.26
CA GLU A 27 16.55 -6.66 -4.81
C GLU A 27 16.46 -8.03 -4.11
N ALA A 28 15.33 -8.29 -3.43
CA ALA A 28 15.02 -9.60 -2.85
C ALA A 28 14.52 -10.63 -3.89
N GLY A 29 14.40 -10.27 -5.18
CA GLY A 29 14.05 -11.16 -6.27
C GLY A 29 12.55 -11.34 -6.52
N TRP A 30 11.70 -10.44 -6.06
CA TRP A 30 10.26 -10.45 -6.32
C TRP A 30 9.90 -9.76 -7.64
N SER A 31 8.89 -10.29 -8.34
CA SER A 31 8.23 -9.56 -9.44
C SER A 31 7.23 -8.56 -8.88
N ILE A 32 7.14 -7.38 -9.50
CA ILE A 32 6.35 -6.26 -8.99
C ILE A 32 5.25 -5.85 -9.97
N ALA A 33 4.02 -5.83 -9.49
CA ALA A 33 2.92 -5.09 -10.09
C ALA A 33 2.91 -3.68 -9.48
N LEU A 34 3.54 -2.71 -10.18
CA LEU A 34 3.64 -1.33 -9.75
C LEU A 34 2.35 -0.60 -10.09
N HIS A 35 1.57 -0.24 -9.06
CA HIS A 35 0.36 0.55 -9.27
C HIS A 35 0.61 2.04 -9.08
N TYR A 36 0.00 2.85 -9.95
CA TYR A 36 -0.04 4.31 -9.89
C TYR A 36 -1.42 4.85 -10.31
N ASN A 37 -1.77 6.08 -9.91
CA ASN A 37 -2.97 6.77 -10.37
C ASN A 37 -2.60 7.78 -11.47
N LYS A 38 -2.09 8.96 -11.10
CA LYS A 38 -1.79 10.08 -12.01
C LYS A 38 -0.31 10.21 -12.37
N SER A 39 0.59 9.53 -11.66
CA SER A 39 2.04 9.72 -11.76
C SER A 39 2.66 8.80 -12.83
N LYS A 40 2.14 8.81 -14.08
CA LYS A 40 2.58 7.91 -15.15
C LYS A 40 4.08 8.01 -15.41
N LYS A 41 4.61 9.22 -15.64
CA LYS A 41 6.03 9.44 -15.92
C LYS A 41 6.93 8.89 -14.82
N LEU A 42 6.61 9.18 -13.54
CA LEU A 42 7.38 8.65 -12.42
C LEU A 42 7.28 7.13 -12.29
N ALA A 43 6.15 6.52 -12.67
CA ALA A 43 6.00 5.09 -12.67
C ALA A 43 6.87 4.43 -13.75
N GLU A 44 6.91 5.02 -14.94
CA GLU A 44 7.77 4.57 -16.04
C GLU A 44 9.25 4.69 -15.68
N GLU A 45 9.70 5.86 -15.17
CA GLU A 45 11.08 6.08 -14.71
C GLU A 45 11.47 5.07 -13.61
N THR A 46 10.60 4.88 -12.61
CA THR A 46 10.86 3.92 -11.53
C THR A 46 10.93 2.48 -12.03
N ALA A 47 10.05 2.09 -12.95
CA ALA A 47 10.08 0.75 -13.54
C ALA A 47 11.37 0.53 -14.35
N GLU A 48 11.78 1.52 -15.17
CA GLU A 48 13.04 1.44 -15.92
C GLU A 48 14.27 1.30 -15.02
N GLU A 49 14.33 2.06 -13.91
CA GLU A 49 15.40 1.93 -12.93
C GLU A 49 15.48 0.50 -12.35
N LEU A 50 14.34 -0.06 -11.97
CA LEU A 50 14.26 -1.39 -11.38
C LEU A 50 14.54 -2.52 -12.39
N ILE A 51 14.12 -2.35 -13.64
CA ILE A 51 14.41 -3.30 -14.73
C ILE A 51 15.92 -3.32 -15.03
N LYS A 52 16.61 -2.17 -14.98
CA LYS A 52 18.08 -2.09 -15.18
C LYS A 52 18.88 -2.88 -14.15
N ILE A 53 18.35 -3.07 -12.94
CA ILE A 53 18.97 -3.92 -11.90
C ILE A 53 18.47 -5.37 -11.92
N GLY A 54 17.76 -5.77 -12.98
CA GLY A 54 17.29 -7.13 -13.20
C GLY A 54 15.89 -7.44 -12.66
N GLY A 55 15.14 -6.43 -12.22
CA GLY A 55 13.77 -6.59 -11.72
C GLY A 55 12.75 -6.89 -12.81
N LYS A 56 11.71 -7.65 -12.46
CA LYS A 56 10.49 -7.82 -13.28
C LYS A 56 9.41 -6.87 -12.75
N VAL A 57 9.11 -5.81 -13.50
CA VAL A 57 8.15 -4.77 -13.08
C VAL A 57 7.14 -4.51 -14.17
N ASN A 58 5.85 -4.69 -13.86
CA ASN A 58 4.74 -4.35 -14.73
C ASN A 58 3.95 -3.15 -14.15
N LEU A 59 3.51 -2.26 -15.03
CA LEU A 59 2.81 -1.02 -14.67
C LEU A 59 1.30 -1.19 -14.72
N TYR A 60 0.61 -0.74 -13.66
CA TYR A 60 -0.84 -0.79 -13.55
C TYR A 60 -1.40 0.57 -13.14
N GLN A 61 -2.18 1.18 -14.01
CA GLN A 61 -2.89 2.42 -13.71
C GLN A 61 -4.29 2.13 -13.21
N ALA A 62 -4.66 2.73 -12.07
CA ALA A 62 -6.02 2.72 -11.56
C ALA A 62 -6.28 3.93 -10.64
N ASP A 63 -7.49 4.43 -10.59
CA ASP A 63 -7.97 5.32 -9.55
C ASP A 63 -8.67 4.49 -8.46
N LEU A 64 -8.03 4.33 -7.32
CA LEU A 64 -8.56 3.52 -6.22
C LEU A 64 -9.82 4.09 -5.54
N ALA A 65 -10.24 5.30 -5.91
CA ALA A 65 -11.55 5.82 -5.52
C ALA A 65 -12.69 5.33 -6.44
N LYS A 66 -12.36 4.66 -7.57
CA LYS A 66 -13.32 4.21 -8.57
C LYS A 66 -13.44 2.70 -8.60
N LYS A 67 -14.64 2.19 -8.37
CA LYS A 67 -14.95 0.76 -8.40
C LYS A 67 -14.50 0.09 -9.72
N SER A 68 -14.85 0.68 -10.87
CA SER A 68 -14.50 0.16 -12.18
C SER A 68 -13.00 0.00 -12.40
N ASP A 69 -12.20 0.93 -11.89
CA ASP A 69 -10.75 0.91 -12.04
C ASP A 69 -10.13 -0.19 -11.15
N ILE A 70 -10.67 -0.39 -9.93
CA ILE A 70 -10.23 -1.47 -9.04
C ILE A 70 -10.54 -2.83 -9.67
N GLU A 71 -11.76 -3.02 -10.21
CA GLU A 71 -12.15 -4.27 -10.88
C GLU A 71 -11.26 -4.57 -12.09
N LYS A 72 -10.95 -3.55 -12.90
CA LYS A 72 -10.04 -3.65 -14.05
C LYS A 72 -8.60 -3.98 -13.59
N LEU A 73 -8.11 -3.34 -12.54
CA LEU A 73 -6.80 -3.63 -11.95
C LEU A 73 -6.68 -5.09 -11.53
N ILE A 74 -7.66 -5.60 -10.77
CA ILE A 74 -7.70 -6.99 -10.31
C ILE A 74 -7.67 -7.95 -11.50
N LYS A 75 -8.54 -7.74 -12.50
CA LYS A 75 -8.59 -8.56 -13.70
C LYS A 75 -7.25 -8.59 -14.44
N ASN A 76 -6.65 -7.42 -14.64
CA ASN A 76 -5.38 -7.31 -15.37
C ASN A 76 -4.24 -8.02 -14.64
N ILE A 77 -4.15 -7.90 -13.31
CA ILE A 77 -3.14 -8.63 -12.53
C ILE A 77 -3.34 -10.14 -12.64
N GLN A 78 -4.57 -10.62 -12.49
CA GLN A 78 -4.87 -12.05 -12.57
C GLN A 78 -4.58 -12.67 -13.95
N VAL A 79 -4.61 -11.87 -15.01
CA VAL A 79 -4.34 -12.33 -16.39
C VAL A 79 -2.87 -12.20 -16.76
N ASN A 80 -2.22 -11.11 -16.38
CA ASN A 80 -0.89 -10.76 -16.88
C ASN A 80 0.25 -11.23 -15.96
N GLU A 81 -0.03 -11.51 -14.68
CA GLU A 81 1.00 -11.95 -13.75
C GLU A 81 1.00 -13.47 -13.62
N SER A 82 2.20 -14.06 -13.51
CA SER A 82 2.36 -15.52 -13.42
C SER A 82 1.70 -16.07 -12.16
N LEU A 83 1.97 -15.48 -10.99
CA LEU A 83 1.37 -15.88 -9.73
C LEU A 83 1.29 -14.69 -8.77
N TRP A 84 0.09 -14.16 -8.58
CA TRP A 84 -0.13 -13.06 -7.63
C TRP A 84 -0.19 -13.60 -6.19
N VAL A 85 0.85 -13.36 -5.40
CA VAL A 85 0.98 -13.88 -4.02
C VAL A 85 0.98 -12.81 -2.95
N GLY A 86 1.26 -11.56 -3.31
CA GLY A 86 1.41 -10.48 -2.32
C GLY A 86 0.62 -9.22 -2.67
N LEU A 87 0.17 -8.54 -1.63
CA LEU A 87 -0.46 -7.23 -1.73
C LEU A 87 0.11 -6.32 -0.64
N ILE A 88 0.62 -5.16 -1.05
CA ILE A 88 0.98 -4.08 -0.12
C ILE A 88 0.08 -2.89 -0.38
N ASN A 89 -0.85 -2.67 0.52
CA ASN A 89 -1.75 -1.53 0.51
C ASN A 89 -1.01 -0.29 1.05
N ASN A 90 -0.24 0.36 0.15
CA ASN A 90 0.55 1.55 0.47
C ASN A 90 -0.13 2.85 0.00
N ALA A 91 -1.07 2.79 -0.93
CA ALA A 91 -1.83 3.96 -1.36
C ALA A 91 -2.50 4.65 -0.16
N GLY A 92 -2.48 5.97 -0.18
CA GLY A 92 -3.15 6.78 0.82
C GLY A 92 -3.58 8.12 0.25
N TYR A 93 -4.83 8.49 0.48
CA TYR A 93 -5.30 9.85 0.37
C TYR A 93 -5.05 10.52 1.72
N PHE A 94 -4.45 11.70 1.71
CA PHE A 94 -4.05 12.42 2.92
C PHE A 94 -4.28 13.91 2.71
N ASN A 95 -5.36 14.41 3.27
CA ASN A 95 -5.73 15.82 3.24
C ASN A 95 -6.07 16.27 4.67
N TYR A 96 -5.79 17.56 4.97
CA TYR A 96 -6.05 18.10 6.29
C TYR A 96 -7.53 18.45 6.45
N ASP A 97 -8.11 17.99 7.54
CA ASP A 97 -9.43 18.36 8.01
C ASP A 97 -9.53 18.26 9.55
N ASN A 98 -10.62 18.73 10.10
CA ASN A 98 -11.00 18.53 11.50
C ASN A 98 -12.52 18.33 11.62
N SER A 99 -12.99 18.04 12.84
CA SER A 99 -14.39 17.74 13.12
C SER A 99 -15.40 18.83 12.71
N ASN A 100 -14.95 20.08 12.54
CA ASN A 100 -15.82 21.22 12.24
C ASN A 100 -15.81 21.59 10.74
N ASN A 101 -14.83 21.12 9.96
CA ASN A 101 -14.66 21.56 8.57
C ASN A 101 -14.52 20.43 7.55
N PHE A 102 -14.60 19.15 7.95
CA PHE A 102 -14.55 18.10 6.97
C PHE A 102 -15.79 18.15 6.05
N ASN A 103 -15.61 17.76 4.81
CA ASN A 103 -16.68 17.69 3.80
C ASN A 103 -16.86 16.25 3.30
N PHE A 104 -17.95 16.04 2.55
CA PHE A 104 -18.29 14.72 2.01
C PHE A 104 -17.19 14.18 1.07
N ASP A 105 -16.61 15.02 0.22
CA ASP A 105 -15.65 14.59 -0.79
C ASP A 105 -14.33 14.13 -0.18
N ASP A 106 -13.84 14.82 0.86
CA ASP A 106 -12.66 14.41 1.61
C ASP A 106 -12.92 13.13 2.40
N LEU A 107 -14.05 13.04 3.11
CA LEU A 107 -14.45 11.80 3.80
C LEU A 107 -14.56 10.63 2.82
N TYR A 108 -15.25 10.83 1.69
CA TYR A 108 -15.40 9.82 0.65
C TYR A 108 -14.04 9.38 0.09
N SER A 109 -13.16 10.32 -0.21
CA SER A 109 -11.83 10.04 -0.74
C SER A 109 -10.95 9.28 0.26
N HIS A 110 -10.95 9.71 1.53
CA HIS A 110 -10.24 9.00 2.59
C HIS A 110 -10.74 7.56 2.75
N MET A 111 -12.06 7.38 2.83
CA MET A 111 -12.64 6.04 3.00
C MET A 111 -12.44 5.16 1.76
N SER A 112 -12.61 5.72 0.56
CA SER A 112 -12.46 4.96 -0.68
C SER A 112 -11.04 4.46 -0.89
N VAL A 113 -10.04 5.34 -0.76
CA VAL A 113 -8.64 5.01 -1.04
C VAL A 113 -7.98 4.25 0.11
N ASN A 114 -8.23 4.69 1.36
CA ASN A 114 -7.50 4.16 2.52
C ASN A 114 -8.15 2.91 3.14
N PHE A 115 -9.42 2.62 2.83
CA PHE A 115 -10.15 1.50 3.41
C PHE A 115 -10.83 0.62 2.36
N THR A 116 -11.71 1.18 1.52
CA THR A 116 -12.54 0.37 0.60
C THR A 116 -11.69 -0.36 -0.44
N ALA A 117 -10.76 0.35 -1.09
CA ALA A 117 -9.85 -0.28 -2.05
C ALA A 117 -8.98 -1.38 -1.42
N PRO A 118 -8.30 -1.18 -0.28
CA PRO A 118 -7.62 -2.24 0.46
C PRO A 118 -8.50 -3.44 0.78
N ALA A 119 -9.76 -3.23 1.18
CA ALA A 119 -10.68 -4.31 1.49
C ALA A 119 -10.99 -5.17 0.25
N ILE A 120 -11.32 -4.52 -0.87
CA ILE A 120 -11.64 -5.20 -2.14
C ILE A 120 -10.41 -5.93 -2.69
N LEU A 121 -9.24 -5.30 -2.68
CA LEU A 121 -7.99 -5.91 -3.16
C LEU A 121 -7.58 -7.11 -2.29
N THR A 122 -7.76 -7.03 -0.97
CA THR A 122 -7.50 -8.14 -0.04
C THR A 122 -8.43 -9.31 -0.32
N GLN A 123 -9.72 -9.07 -0.50
CA GLN A 123 -10.70 -10.10 -0.87
C GLN A 123 -10.36 -10.74 -2.22
N ALA A 124 -9.96 -9.93 -3.20
CA ALA A 124 -9.59 -10.44 -4.52
C ALA A 124 -8.36 -11.36 -4.46
N LEU A 125 -7.32 -10.99 -3.69
CA LEU A 125 -6.15 -11.84 -3.48
C LEU A 125 -6.53 -13.14 -2.73
N ALA A 126 -7.40 -13.07 -1.72
CA ALA A 126 -7.87 -14.25 -0.99
C ALA A 126 -8.58 -15.24 -1.94
N ASN A 127 -9.53 -14.75 -2.73
CA ASN A 127 -10.25 -15.55 -3.71
C ASN A 127 -9.31 -16.16 -4.77
N TYR A 128 -8.35 -15.38 -5.25
CA TYR A 128 -7.34 -15.84 -6.19
C TYR A 128 -6.47 -16.95 -5.56
N THR A 129 -5.99 -16.77 -4.34
CA THR A 129 -5.17 -17.75 -3.62
C THR A 129 -5.92 -19.05 -3.41
N ILE A 130 -7.18 -19.00 -2.97
CA ILE A 130 -8.04 -20.19 -2.82
C ILE A 130 -8.19 -20.94 -4.15
N LYS A 131 -8.40 -20.20 -5.26
CA LYS A 131 -8.46 -20.79 -6.61
C LYS A 131 -7.16 -21.50 -6.98
N MET A 132 -5.99 -20.90 -6.69
CA MET A 132 -4.68 -21.49 -6.97
C MET A 132 -4.44 -22.74 -6.12
N GLN A 133 -4.82 -22.73 -4.85
CA GLN A 133 -4.72 -23.90 -3.96
C GLN A 133 -5.55 -25.09 -4.49
N LYS A 134 -6.78 -24.84 -4.98
CA LYS A 134 -7.62 -25.88 -5.61
C LYS A 134 -6.97 -26.49 -6.86
N GLN A 135 -6.12 -25.73 -7.56
CA GLN A 135 -5.33 -26.22 -8.70
C GLN A 135 -4.02 -26.92 -8.27
N LYS A 136 -3.90 -27.33 -7.00
CA LYS A 136 -2.71 -27.97 -6.43
C LYS A 136 -1.43 -27.14 -6.48
N LYS A 137 -1.55 -25.81 -6.69
CA LYS A 137 -0.43 -24.88 -6.49
C LYS A 137 -0.34 -24.63 -4.99
N ASN A 138 0.69 -25.13 -4.35
CA ASN A 138 0.93 -24.87 -2.91
C ASN A 138 1.28 -23.38 -2.73
N THR A 139 0.25 -22.55 -2.62
CA THR A 139 0.37 -21.10 -2.60
C THR A 139 -0.31 -20.57 -1.34
N GLN A 140 0.45 -19.84 -0.55
CA GLN A 140 -0.06 -18.99 0.51
C GLN A 140 0.23 -17.54 0.14
N GLY A 141 -0.79 -16.68 0.21
CA GLY A 141 -0.64 -15.26 -0.06
C GLY A 141 -0.35 -14.46 1.20
N PHE A 142 0.01 -13.19 1.01
CA PHE A 142 0.15 -12.26 2.13
C PHE A 142 -0.34 -10.85 1.78
N VAL A 143 -0.77 -10.14 2.81
CA VAL A 143 -1.16 -8.72 2.72
C VAL A 143 -0.43 -7.94 3.80
N ILE A 144 0.12 -6.78 3.40
CA ILE A 144 0.66 -5.78 4.32
C ILE A 144 -0.12 -4.48 4.12
N ASN A 145 -0.76 -4.02 5.18
CA ASN A 145 -1.47 -2.74 5.20
C ASN A 145 -0.58 -1.67 5.81
N ILE A 146 -0.29 -0.61 5.06
CA ILE A 146 0.43 0.56 5.59
C ILE A 146 -0.58 1.43 6.34
N LEU A 147 -0.55 1.29 7.63
CA LEU A 147 -1.36 2.03 8.60
C LEU A 147 -0.72 3.40 8.91
N ASP A 148 -0.94 3.90 10.11
CA ASP A 148 -0.31 5.10 10.65
C ASP A 148 -0.21 4.98 12.17
N ALA A 149 0.87 5.46 12.78
CA ALA A 149 1.03 5.47 14.23
C ALA A 149 -0.08 6.23 14.96
N LYS A 150 -0.76 7.15 14.27
CA LYS A 150 -1.92 7.89 14.76
C LYS A 150 -3.06 7.00 15.28
N ILE A 151 -3.15 5.75 14.80
CA ILE A 151 -4.17 4.79 15.29
C ILE A 151 -3.99 4.44 16.76
N PHE A 152 -2.79 4.60 17.32
CA PHE A 152 -2.46 4.33 18.72
C PHE A 152 -2.41 5.60 19.59
N GLY A 153 -2.27 6.78 18.98
CA GLY A 153 -2.21 8.07 19.67
C GLY A 153 -3.12 9.08 18.97
N LEU A 154 -4.42 9.02 19.25
CA LEU A 154 -5.41 9.88 18.60
C LEU A 154 -5.19 11.34 18.97
N ASN A 155 -5.32 12.21 18.00
CA ASN A 155 -5.47 13.65 18.15
C ASN A 155 -6.52 14.16 17.12
N PRO A 156 -7.10 15.34 17.29
CA PRO A 156 -8.21 15.81 16.45
C PRO A 156 -7.83 16.24 15.03
N ASP A 157 -6.52 16.35 14.72
CA ASP A 157 -6.05 16.75 13.41
C ASP A 157 -6.18 15.62 12.38
N TYR A 158 -6.42 15.94 11.11
CA TYR A 158 -6.62 14.95 10.05
C TYR A 158 -7.74 13.97 10.41
N TYR A 159 -8.90 14.51 10.72
CA TYR A 159 -10.00 13.79 11.37
C TYR A 159 -10.49 12.61 10.52
N THR A 160 -10.91 12.87 9.28
CA THR A 160 -11.45 11.79 8.42
C THR A 160 -10.37 10.85 7.90
N TYR A 161 -9.15 11.34 7.70
CA TYR A 161 -7.99 10.48 7.45
C TYR A 161 -7.77 9.48 8.60
N THR A 162 -7.75 9.98 9.83
CA THR A 162 -7.53 9.14 11.02
C THR A 162 -8.62 8.08 11.15
N LEU A 163 -9.89 8.44 10.91
CA LEU A 163 -11.01 7.48 10.88
C LEU A 163 -10.81 6.41 9.83
N SER A 164 -10.35 6.77 8.62
CA SER A 164 -10.07 5.80 7.55
C SER A 164 -8.93 4.83 7.92
N LYS A 165 -7.89 5.30 8.62
CA LYS A 165 -6.80 4.44 9.11
C LYS A 165 -7.23 3.56 10.29
N GLN A 166 -8.13 4.02 11.14
CA GLN A 166 -8.76 3.17 12.16
C GLN A 166 -9.60 2.06 11.51
N ALA A 167 -10.39 2.38 10.48
CA ALA A 167 -11.13 1.38 9.73
C ALA A 167 -10.19 0.34 9.07
N MET A 168 -9.07 0.79 8.48
CA MET A 168 -8.06 -0.09 7.89
C MET A 168 -7.36 -0.98 8.96
N TYR A 169 -7.16 -0.49 10.16
CA TYR A 169 -6.66 -1.30 11.29
C TYR A 169 -7.65 -2.42 11.64
N GLY A 170 -8.94 -2.10 11.75
CA GLY A 170 -10.00 -3.08 11.93
C GLY A 170 -10.03 -4.13 10.80
N LEU A 171 -9.95 -3.67 9.54
CA LEU A 171 -9.85 -4.53 8.36
C LEU A 171 -8.66 -5.50 8.45
N THR A 172 -7.48 -5.02 8.89
CA THR A 172 -6.28 -5.85 9.03
C THR A 172 -6.55 -7.03 9.97
N LYS A 173 -7.11 -6.76 11.14
CA LYS A 173 -7.43 -7.78 12.15
C LYS A 173 -8.50 -8.76 11.67
N MET A 174 -9.58 -8.25 11.10
CA MET A 174 -10.68 -9.07 10.59
C MET A 174 -10.24 -9.95 9.43
N SER A 175 -9.42 -9.41 8.51
CA SER A 175 -8.89 -10.18 7.38
C SER A 175 -7.89 -11.24 7.82
N ALA A 176 -7.05 -10.97 8.82
CA ALA A 176 -6.14 -11.96 9.37
C ALA A 176 -6.88 -13.17 9.96
N LEU A 177 -8.02 -12.95 10.60
CA LEU A 177 -8.88 -14.02 11.11
C LEU A 177 -9.62 -14.74 9.97
N SER A 178 -10.30 -13.98 9.10
CA SER A 178 -11.21 -14.55 8.09
C SER A 178 -10.48 -15.32 6.99
N TYR A 179 -9.27 -14.89 6.62
CA TYR A 179 -8.50 -15.49 5.53
C TYR A 179 -7.30 -16.32 6.00
N SER A 180 -7.25 -16.72 7.27
CA SER A 180 -6.12 -17.45 7.89
C SER A 180 -5.72 -18.72 7.15
N SER A 181 -6.65 -19.38 6.44
CA SER A 181 -6.39 -20.58 5.65
C SER A 181 -5.62 -20.32 4.34
N CYS A 182 -5.63 -19.09 3.83
CA CYS A 182 -5.03 -18.75 2.52
C CYS A 182 -4.12 -17.52 2.54
N LEU A 183 -4.33 -16.58 3.47
CA LEU A 183 -3.53 -15.36 3.58
C LEU A 183 -2.95 -15.17 4.98
N ARG A 184 -1.77 -14.56 5.01
CA ARG A 184 -1.24 -13.87 6.20
C ARG A 184 -1.47 -12.37 6.02
N VAL A 185 -2.17 -11.73 6.95
CA VAL A 185 -2.48 -10.29 6.87
C VAL A 185 -1.87 -9.58 8.06
N ASN A 186 -1.02 -8.59 7.79
CA ASN A 186 -0.35 -7.79 8.81
C ASN A 186 -0.49 -6.29 8.51
N GLY A 187 -0.28 -5.46 9.52
CA GLY A 187 -0.24 -4.01 9.40
C GLY A 187 1.09 -3.45 9.88
N ILE A 188 1.59 -2.45 9.18
CA ILE A 188 2.72 -1.64 9.60
C ILE A 188 2.21 -0.24 9.86
N ALA A 189 2.43 0.29 11.06
CA ALA A 189 2.02 1.63 11.46
C ALA A 189 3.25 2.55 11.55
N PRO A 190 3.68 3.17 10.44
CA PRO A 190 4.82 4.06 10.45
C PRO A 190 4.53 5.28 11.32
N GLY A 191 5.55 5.75 12.02
CA GLY A 191 5.56 7.08 12.61
C GLY A 191 5.94 8.14 11.56
N ILE A 192 6.56 9.22 12.03
CA ILE A 192 7.06 10.30 11.15
C ILE A 192 8.31 9.79 10.43
N THR A 193 8.14 9.28 9.21
CA THR A 193 9.22 8.64 8.42
C THR A 193 9.73 9.52 7.28
N LEU A 194 8.84 10.24 6.60
CA LEU A 194 9.16 11.07 5.45
C LEU A 194 8.51 12.45 5.58
N VAL A 195 9.19 13.48 5.10
CA VAL A 195 8.64 14.85 5.02
C VAL A 195 7.34 14.83 4.22
N ALA A 196 6.26 15.37 4.77
CA ALA A 196 4.99 15.48 4.07
C ALA A 196 5.10 16.49 2.90
N PRO A 197 4.32 16.33 1.81
CA PRO A 197 4.27 17.33 0.75
C PRO A 197 3.91 18.69 1.33
N GLY A 198 4.72 19.73 1.03
CA GLY A 198 4.52 21.10 1.56
C GLY A 198 4.99 21.33 3.00
N GLN A 199 5.48 20.30 3.69
CA GLN A 199 6.04 20.46 5.04
C GLN A 199 7.47 21.00 4.99
N ASP A 200 7.77 22.04 5.79
CA ASP A 200 9.14 22.52 5.96
C ASP A 200 10.02 21.50 6.68
N GLN A 201 11.26 21.35 6.22
CA GLN A 201 12.25 20.45 6.83
C GLN A 201 12.53 20.76 8.30
N LYS A 202 12.45 22.04 8.72
CA LYS A 202 12.63 22.42 10.13
C LYS A 202 11.47 21.91 10.98
N ALA A 203 10.23 22.04 10.48
CA ALA A 203 9.03 21.51 11.14
C ALA A 203 9.09 19.96 11.23
N PHE A 204 9.52 19.29 10.17
CA PHE A 204 9.75 17.86 10.19
C PHE A 204 10.78 17.44 11.24
N LYS A 205 11.97 18.06 11.27
CA LYS A 205 13.01 17.77 12.26
C LYS A 205 12.53 18.01 13.69
N LYS A 206 11.70 19.03 13.93
CA LYS A 206 11.10 19.31 15.24
C LYS A 206 10.14 18.19 15.66
N SER A 207 9.23 17.80 14.79
CA SER A 207 8.28 16.72 15.04
C SER A 207 8.99 15.38 15.23
N HIS A 208 10.05 15.12 14.45
CA HIS A 208 10.84 13.90 14.55
C HIS A 208 11.61 13.82 15.89
N LYS A 209 12.14 14.94 16.40
CA LYS A 209 12.80 15.00 17.71
C LYS A 209 11.86 14.72 18.89
N GLN A 210 10.58 14.95 18.72
CA GLN A 210 9.55 14.64 19.72
C GLN A 210 9.15 13.16 19.72
N ASN A 211 9.59 12.39 18.73
CA ASN A 211 9.32 10.96 18.66
C ASN A 211 10.12 10.22 19.74
N ILE A 212 9.43 9.49 20.61
CA ILE A 212 10.02 8.81 21.78
C ILE A 212 11.15 7.86 21.38
N TRP A 213 11.07 7.26 20.20
CA TRP A 213 12.03 6.23 19.73
C TRP A 213 13.28 6.78 19.06
N LYS A 214 13.36 8.06 18.71
CA LYS A 214 14.52 8.75 18.09
C LYS A 214 15.29 7.95 17.00
N ILE A 215 14.66 6.96 16.42
CA ILE A 215 15.26 6.09 15.41
C ILE A 215 15.06 6.76 14.06
N LEU A 216 16.07 7.52 13.63
CA LEU A 216 16.26 7.88 12.23
C LEU A 216 16.72 6.61 11.49
N ARG A 217 15.90 5.99 10.66
CA ARG A 217 16.45 5.24 9.54
C ARG A 217 17.19 6.26 8.67
N LYS A 218 18.48 6.12 8.53
CA LYS A 218 19.24 6.82 7.48
C LYS A 218 18.61 6.38 6.17
N SER A 219 17.87 7.30 5.50
CA SER A 219 17.65 7.19 4.08
C SER A 219 19.06 7.15 3.47
N HIS A 220 19.39 6.12 2.73
CA HIS A 220 20.59 6.13 1.91
C HIS A 220 20.47 7.34 0.98
N GLU A 221 21.42 8.28 1.14
CA GLU A 221 21.61 9.41 0.23
C GLU A 221 22.01 8.90 -1.15
#